data_5aacf757d715176d2976dc726694fd9d
#
_entry.id   5aacf757d715176d2976dc726694fd9d
#
_cell.length_a   1.000
_cell.length_b   1.000
_cell.length_c   1.000
_cell.angle_alpha   90.00
_cell.angle_beta   90.00
_cell.angle_gamma   90.00
#
_symmetry.space_group_name_H-M   'P 1'
#
loop_
_entity.id
_entity.type
_entity.pdbx_description
1 polymer ?
#
loop_
_entity_poly.entity_id
_entity_poly.type
_entity_poly.pdbx_seq_one_letter_code
_entity_poly.pdbx_strand_id
1 'polypeptide(L)'
;YISLIDEVVIRALHPKVNPYRRDISKVNNFGKFGYFLEHLNIVLGSYQRIAGNKYIELNKKISNHLLRMSMSYSNYHADLLPNANMKWSADQAAIIYSLWLFDQNNSTNLSKEISDNWLQYMNDNCVHKSTGLYQTEVMGTKKYSKQPRGCSMAYLIHYMSRFNPQEAQKQWTLFKKHMM
;
A
#
# COMPACT_ATOMS: atom_id res chain seq x y z
N TYR A 1 -3.95 -2.64 -25.22
CA TYR A 1 -3.81 -2.44 -23.75
C TYR A 1 -3.88 -3.76 -22.98
N ILE A 2 -4.77 -4.70 -23.34
CA ILE A 2 -4.91 -6.00 -22.64
C ILE A 2 -3.62 -6.82 -22.73
N SER A 3 -3.01 -6.92 -23.90
CA SER A 3 -1.74 -7.64 -24.10
C SER A 3 -0.60 -7.07 -23.26
N LEU A 4 -0.54 -5.74 -23.13
CA LEU A 4 0.50 -5.07 -22.33
C LEU A 4 0.36 -5.38 -20.84
N ILE A 5 -0.85 -5.29 -20.29
CA ILE A 5 -1.05 -5.58 -18.86
C ILE A 5 -0.85 -7.07 -18.55
N ASP A 6 -1.22 -7.96 -19.48
CA ASP A 6 -0.95 -9.42 -19.34
C ASP A 6 0.57 -9.69 -19.30
N GLU A 7 1.34 -9.04 -20.17
CA GLU A 7 2.81 -9.13 -20.14
C GLU A 7 3.41 -8.63 -18.82
N VAL A 8 2.94 -7.49 -18.29
CA VAL A 8 3.39 -6.96 -17.01
C VAL A 8 3.12 -7.96 -15.89
N VAL A 9 1.91 -8.54 -15.85
CA VAL A 9 1.57 -9.55 -14.84
C VAL A 9 2.46 -10.79 -14.99
N ILE A 10 2.62 -11.34 -16.20
CA ILE A 10 3.47 -12.50 -16.46
C ILE A 10 4.90 -12.26 -15.98
N ARG A 11 5.47 -11.08 -16.26
CA ARG A 11 6.81 -10.70 -15.79
C ARG A 11 6.88 -10.61 -14.26
N ALA A 12 5.92 -9.95 -13.62
CA ALA A 12 5.89 -9.82 -12.16
C ALA A 12 5.77 -11.18 -11.45
N LEU A 13 5.02 -12.11 -12.03
CA LEU A 13 4.85 -13.47 -11.49
C LEU A 13 6.06 -14.39 -11.75
N HIS A 14 6.95 -14.02 -12.67
CA HIS A 14 8.03 -14.90 -13.10
C HIS A 14 9.02 -15.21 -11.95
N PRO A 15 9.44 -16.49 -11.74
CA PRO A 15 10.30 -16.91 -10.63
C PRO A 15 11.65 -16.20 -10.53
N LYS A 16 12.18 -15.66 -11.65
CA LYS A 16 13.42 -14.86 -11.64
C LYS A 16 13.21 -13.42 -11.17
N VAL A 17 11.97 -12.94 -11.14
CA VAL A 17 11.60 -11.56 -10.80
C VAL A 17 11.01 -11.48 -9.40
N ASN A 18 10.07 -12.37 -9.06
CA ASN A 18 9.44 -12.34 -7.75
C ASN A 18 10.39 -12.81 -6.62
N PRO A 19 10.25 -12.26 -5.41
CA PRO A 19 11.17 -12.54 -4.28
C PRO A 19 11.09 -13.99 -3.78
N TYR A 20 10.06 -14.74 -4.13
CA TYR A 20 9.85 -16.12 -3.71
C TYR A 20 10.63 -17.14 -4.56
N ARG A 21 11.17 -16.72 -5.71
CA ARG A 21 11.93 -17.56 -6.65
C ARG A 21 11.19 -18.83 -7.11
N ARG A 22 9.85 -18.78 -7.13
CA ARG A 22 8.94 -19.87 -7.54
C ARG A 22 7.61 -19.31 -8.05
N ASP A 23 6.74 -20.20 -8.50
CA ASP A 23 5.35 -19.84 -8.83
C ASP A 23 4.64 -19.29 -7.59
N ILE A 24 4.31 -18.01 -7.64
CA ILE A 24 3.73 -17.28 -6.50
C ILE A 24 2.32 -17.76 -6.15
N SER A 25 1.57 -18.34 -7.11
CA SER A 25 0.23 -18.89 -6.84
C SER A 25 0.28 -20.04 -5.83
N LYS A 26 1.43 -20.76 -5.78
CA LYS A 26 1.70 -21.88 -4.87
C LYS A 26 2.35 -21.46 -3.54
N VAL A 27 2.58 -20.17 -3.35
CA VAL A 27 3.15 -19.66 -2.09
C VAL A 27 2.05 -19.61 -1.03
N ASN A 28 2.18 -20.38 0.04
CA ASN A 28 1.21 -20.42 1.13
C ASN A 28 1.42 -19.31 2.16
N ASN A 29 2.66 -18.93 2.40
CA ASN A 29 3.02 -17.84 3.31
C ASN A 29 3.85 -16.80 2.55
N PHE A 30 3.28 -15.62 2.37
CA PHE A 30 3.94 -14.51 1.67
C PHE A 30 5.01 -13.80 2.52
N GLY A 31 5.10 -14.09 3.83
CA GLY A 31 6.11 -13.47 4.70
C GLY A 31 6.01 -11.94 4.71
N LYS A 32 7.16 -11.28 4.84
CA LYS A 32 7.27 -9.83 5.03
C LYS A 32 7.73 -9.11 3.75
N PHE A 33 7.13 -9.44 2.61
CA PHE A 33 7.44 -8.81 1.32
C PHE A 33 6.39 -7.78 0.90
N GLY A 34 5.94 -6.95 1.84
CA GLY A 34 4.87 -5.97 1.62
C GLY A 34 5.11 -5.07 0.43
N TYR A 35 6.34 -4.56 0.25
CA TYR A 35 6.70 -3.70 -0.88
C TYR A 35 6.45 -4.35 -2.26
N PHE A 36 6.84 -5.60 -2.43
CA PHE A 36 6.56 -6.34 -3.67
C PHE A 36 5.06 -6.63 -3.81
N LEU A 37 4.42 -7.03 -2.72
CA LEU A 37 3.03 -7.48 -2.73
C LEU A 37 2.05 -6.34 -2.99
N GLU A 38 2.29 -5.14 -2.47
CA GLU A 38 1.40 -3.99 -2.72
C GLU A 38 1.35 -3.64 -4.20
N HIS A 39 2.51 -3.57 -4.86
CA HIS A 39 2.59 -3.27 -6.28
C HIS A 39 1.99 -4.39 -7.13
N LEU A 40 2.28 -5.64 -6.81
CA LEU A 40 1.66 -6.78 -7.47
C LEU A 40 0.14 -6.75 -7.30
N ASN A 41 -0.35 -6.48 -6.10
CA ASN A 41 -1.79 -6.44 -5.82
C ASN A 41 -2.50 -5.34 -6.61
N ILE A 42 -1.87 -4.15 -6.76
CA ILE A 42 -2.36 -3.06 -7.62
C ILE A 42 -2.41 -3.51 -9.08
N VAL A 43 -1.36 -4.16 -9.56
CA VAL A 43 -1.29 -4.65 -10.95
C VAL A 43 -2.38 -5.70 -11.20
N LEU A 44 -2.59 -6.64 -10.29
CA LEU A 44 -3.64 -7.67 -10.42
C LEU A 44 -5.05 -7.08 -10.36
N GLY A 45 -5.29 -6.11 -9.46
CA GLY A 45 -6.56 -5.40 -9.40
C GLY A 45 -6.83 -4.56 -10.65
N SER A 46 -5.80 -3.94 -11.21
CA SER A 46 -5.89 -3.21 -12.48
C SER A 46 -6.14 -4.16 -13.66
N TYR A 47 -5.48 -5.32 -13.66
CA TYR A 47 -5.74 -6.38 -14.64
C TYR A 47 -7.21 -6.80 -14.61
N GLN A 48 -7.77 -7.02 -13.42
CA GLN A 48 -9.17 -7.42 -13.28
C GLN A 48 -10.13 -6.41 -13.92
N ARG A 49 -9.86 -5.11 -13.79
CA ARG A 49 -10.67 -4.05 -14.41
C ARG A 49 -10.62 -4.02 -15.92
N ILE A 50 -9.48 -4.38 -16.50
CA ILE A 50 -9.21 -4.19 -17.95
C ILE A 50 -9.42 -5.50 -18.72
N ALA A 51 -8.99 -6.63 -18.14
CA ALA A 51 -8.84 -7.91 -18.84
C ALA A 51 -9.62 -9.08 -18.21
N GLY A 52 -10.28 -8.87 -17.04
CA GLY A 52 -11.13 -9.87 -16.41
C GLY A 52 -10.44 -10.67 -15.28
N ASN A 53 -11.06 -11.76 -14.88
CA ASN A 53 -10.85 -12.41 -13.58
C ASN A 53 -9.73 -13.47 -13.52
N LYS A 54 -8.85 -13.56 -14.52
CA LYS A 54 -7.80 -14.58 -14.63
C LYS A 54 -6.96 -14.75 -13.34
N TYR A 55 -6.70 -13.67 -12.61
CA TYR A 55 -5.83 -13.66 -11.43
C TYR A 55 -6.58 -13.34 -10.12
N ILE A 56 -7.91 -13.41 -10.11
CA ILE A 56 -8.73 -12.99 -8.96
C ILE A 56 -8.36 -13.73 -7.66
N GLU A 57 -8.11 -15.04 -7.73
CA GLU A 57 -7.78 -15.83 -6.54
C GLU A 57 -6.42 -15.42 -5.94
N LEU A 58 -5.44 -15.12 -6.78
CA LEU A 58 -4.14 -14.62 -6.32
C LEU A 58 -4.29 -13.22 -5.73
N ASN A 59 -5.03 -12.32 -6.39
CA ASN A 59 -5.31 -10.97 -5.90
C ASN A 59 -6.00 -11.02 -4.52
N LYS A 60 -7.02 -11.86 -4.36
CA LYS A 60 -7.72 -12.09 -3.09
C LYS A 60 -6.77 -12.61 -1.99
N LYS A 61 -5.92 -13.58 -2.33
CA LYS A 61 -4.95 -14.16 -1.39
C LYS A 61 -3.94 -13.13 -0.90
N ILE A 62 -3.43 -12.28 -1.80
CA ILE A 62 -2.51 -11.20 -1.48
C ILE A 62 -3.23 -10.13 -0.66
N SER A 63 -4.42 -9.70 -1.06
CA SER A 63 -5.22 -8.71 -0.33
C SER A 63 -5.45 -9.11 1.12
N ASN A 64 -5.89 -10.35 1.35
CA ASN A 64 -6.08 -10.86 2.71
C ASN A 64 -4.77 -10.93 3.52
N HIS A 65 -3.65 -11.23 2.87
CA HIS A 65 -2.35 -11.24 3.54
C HIS A 65 -1.91 -9.84 3.95
N LEU A 66 -1.99 -8.86 3.04
CA LEU A 66 -1.64 -7.46 3.31
C LEU A 66 -2.51 -6.86 4.41
N LEU A 67 -3.83 -7.13 4.39
CA LEU A 67 -4.74 -6.71 5.44
C LEU A 67 -4.31 -7.26 6.81
N ARG A 68 -4.14 -8.59 6.93
CA ARG A 68 -3.72 -9.21 8.19
C ARG A 68 -2.39 -8.69 8.68
N MET A 69 -1.42 -8.50 7.78
CA MET A 69 -0.10 -7.98 8.14
C MET A 69 -0.19 -6.55 8.65
N SER A 70 -0.96 -5.68 8.02
CA SER A 70 -1.18 -4.29 8.47
C SER A 70 -1.89 -4.24 9.83
N MET A 71 -2.95 -5.04 10.01
CA MET A 71 -3.74 -5.10 11.24
C MET A 71 -3.00 -5.73 12.42
N SER A 72 -1.91 -6.48 12.19
CA SER A 72 -1.13 -7.13 13.25
C SER A 72 -0.26 -6.16 14.05
N TYR A 73 -0.14 -4.90 13.62
CA TYR A 73 0.67 -3.89 14.27
C TYR A 73 -0.18 -2.74 14.81
N SER A 74 0.16 -2.23 16.00
CA SER A 74 -0.53 -1.10 16.63
C SER A 74 -0.39 0.23 15.85
N ASN A 75 0.54 0.32 14.93
CA ASN A 75 0.72 1.45 14.02
C ASN A 75 0.06 1.22 12.64
N TYR A 76 -0.58 0.08 12.43
CA TYR A 76 -1.28 -0.28 11.21
C TYR A 76 -0.43 -0.21 9.93
N HIS A 77 0.88 -0.44 10.04
CA HIS A 77 1.81 -0.49 8.92
C HIS A 77 2.34 -1.90 8.72
N ALA A 78 2.24 -2.40 7.50
CA ALA A 78 2.77 -3.70 7.12
C ALA A 78 4.32 -3.71 7.10
N ASP A 79 4.90 -4.88 7.24
CA ASP A 79 6.32 -5.08 6.96
C ASP A 79 6.57 -5.06 5.45
N LEU A 80 7.49 -4.23 5.00
CA LEU A 80 7.79 -4.04 3.58
C LEU A 80 8.89 -4.99 3.08
N LEU A 81 9.87 -5.28 3.94
CA LEU A 81 11.01 -6.14 3.65
C LEU A 81 11.30 -7.06 4.84
N PRO A 82 11.78 -8.30 4.62
CA PRO A 82 11.95 -9.29 5.68
C PRO A 82 12.85 -8.86 6.85
N ASN A 83 13.83 -8.02 6.59
CA ASN A 83 14.85 -7.62 7.57
C ASN A 83 14.83 -6.10 7.85
N ALA A 84 13.78 -5.38 7.45
CA ALA A 84 13.65 -3.96 7.68
C ALA A 84 12.72 -3.67 8.87
N ASN A 85 13.24 -2.92 9.85
CA ASN A 85 12.41 -2.43 10.96
C ASN A 85 11.67 -1.12 10.60
N MET A 86 11.96 -0.58 9.43
CA MET A 86 11.39 0.67 8.94
C MET A 86 10.14 0.39 8.11
N LYS A 87 9.11 1.18 8.36
CA LYS A 87 7.84 1.16 7.63
C LYS A 87 7.60 2.54 7.04
N TRP A 88 7.04 2.59 5.86
CA TRP A 88 6.79 3.85 5.17
C TRP A 88 5.29 4.10 5.00
N SER A 89 4.89 5.31 5.34
CA SER A 89 3.49 5.71 5.26
C SER A 89 2.98 5.73 3.82
N ALA A 90 3.86 6.02 2.85
CA ALA A 90 3.52 5.97 1.43
C ALA A 90 3.17 4.56 0.94
N ASP A 91 3.96 3.57 1.37
CA ASP A 91 3.73 2.16 1.00
C ASP A 91 2.48 1.62 1.73
N GLN A 92 2.25 2.03 2.98
CA GLN A 92 0.99 1.67 3.64
C GLN A 92 -0.23 2.27 2.91
N ALA A 93 -0.12 3.49 2.40
CA ALA A 93 -1.19 4.07 1.56
C ALA A 93 -1.38 3.28 0.26
N ALA A 94 -0.30 2.78 -0.36
CA ALA A 94 -0.36 1.90 -1.53
C ALA A 94 -1.02 0.56 -1.21
N ILE A 95 -0.72 -0.03 -0.04
CA ILE A 95 -1.40 -1.24 0.44
C ILE A 95 -2.91 -0.99 0.57
N ILE A 96 -3.32 0.06 1.28
CA ILE A 96 -4.74 0.39 1.47
C ILE A 96 -5.42 0.65 0.12
N TYR A 97 -4.75 1.38 -0.80
CA TYR A 97 -5.26 1.57 -2.15
C TYR A 97 -5.44 0.24 -2.89
N SER A 98 -4.51 -0.70 -2.76
CA SER A 98 -4.62 -2.01 -3.39
C SER A 98 -5.82 -2.81 -2.87
N LEU A 99 -6.12 -2.70 -1.57
CA LEU A 99 -7.31 -3.30 -0.95
C LEU A 99 -8.59 -2.60 -1.41
N TRP A 100 -8.58 -1.27 -1.47
CA TRP A 100 -9.69 -0.49 -2.00
C TRP A 100 -10.00 -0.86 -3.46
N LEU A 101 -8.97 -1.04 -4.29
CA LEU A 101 -9.13 -1.45 -5.68
C LEU A 101 -9.75 -2.86 -5.76
N PHE A 102 -9.32 -3.79 -4.90
CA PHE A 102 -9.93 -5.11 -4.79
C PHE A 102 -11.40 -5.01 -4.38
N ASP A 103 -11.74 -4.17 -3.40
CA ASP A 103 -13.12 -3.95 -2.96
C ASP A 103 -14.01 -3.41 -4.08
N GLN A 104 -13.51 -2.41 -4.84
CA GLN A 104 -14.23 -1.84 -5.98
C GLN A 104 -14.50 -2.87 -7.09
N ASN A 105 -13.60 -3.81 -7.27
CA ASN A 105 -13.74 -4.85 -8.30
C ASN A 105 -14.65 -6.01 -7.87
N ASN A 106 -14.77 -6.27 -6.56
CA ASN A 106 -15.41 -7.49 -6.04
C ASN A 106 -16.57 -7.22 -5.06
N SER A 107 -16.96 -5.96 -4.88
CA SER A 107 -18.02 -5.56 -3.93
C SER A 107 -17.75 -6.06 -2.50
N THR A 108 -16.50 -6.00 -2.07
CA THR A 108 -16.04 -6.32 -0.69
C THR A 108 -15.77 -5.05 0.11
N ASN A 109 -15.34 -5.16 1.36
CA ASN A 109 -15.07 -4.03 2.25
C ASN A 109 -13.81 -4.25 3.12
N LEU A 110 -12.74 -4.77 2.51
CA LEU A 110 -11.49 -5.08 3.21
C LEU A 110 -10.72 -3.82 3.62
N SER A 111 -10.80 -2.77 2.80
CA SER A 111 -9.99 -1.56 2.97
C SER A 111 -10.51 -0.61 4.06
N LYS A 112 -11.80 -0.68 4.41
CA LYS A 112 -12.42 0.36 5.24
C LYS A 112 -11.82 0.41 6.64
N GLU A 113 -11.84 -0.70 7.37
CA GLU A 113 -11.37 -0.73 8.75
C GLU A 113 -9.88 -0.38 8.87
N ILE A 114 -9.04 -0.94 8.01
CA ILE A 114 -7.60 -0.63 8.01
C ILE A 114 -7.33 0.82 7.63
N SER A 115 -8.09 1.40 6.70
CA SER A 115 -7.99 2.81 6.32
C SER A 115 -8.32 3.72 7.51
N ASP A 116 -9.44 3.48 8.18
CA ASP A 116 -9.90 4.29 9.29
C ASP A 116 -8.89 4.24 10.46
N ASN A 117 -8.45 3.05 10.85
CA ASN A 117 -7.49 2.85 11.92
C ASN A 117 -6.11 3.46 11.60
N TRP A 118 -5.62 3.26 10.37
CA TRP A 118 -4.35 3.82 9.94
C TRP A 118 -4.39 5.35 9.90
N LEU A 119 -5.45 5.96 9.37
CA LEU A 119 -5.61 7.41 9.32
C LEU A 119 -5.70 8.02 10.71
N GLN A 120 -6.43 7.38 11.63
CA GLN A 120 -6.45 7.81 13.01
C GLN A 120 -5.05 7.78 13.61
N TYR A 121 -4.32 6.67 13.45
CA TYR A 121 -2.94 6.55 13.92
C TYR A 121 -2.03 7.64 13.33
N MET A 122 -2.14 7.90 12.02
CA MET A 122 -1.35 8.96 11.35
C MET A 122 -1.65 10.33 11.92
N ASN A 123 -2.91 10.68 12.14
CA ASN A 123 -3.31 11.96 12.73
C ASN A 123 -2.84 12.12 14.17
N ASP A 124 -2.92 11.07 14.97
CA ASP A 124 -2.57 11.12 16.38
C ASP A 124 -1.04 11.10 16.65
N ASN A 125 -0.28 10.45 15.75
CA ASN A 125 1.11 10.11 16.05
C ASN A 125 2.12 10.56 14.99
N CYS A 126 1.70 10.79 13.74
CA CYS A 126 2.63 10.96 12.62
C CYS A 126 2.56 12.35 11.95
N VAL A 127 1.94 13.33 12.58
CA VAL A 127 1.89 14.71 12.05
C VAL A 127 3.15 15.47 12.41
N HIS A 128 3.85 15.99 11.42
CA HIS A 128 5.02 16.85 11.61
C HIS A 128 4.59 18.22 12.15
N LYS A 129 5.08 18.60 13.32
CA LYS A 129 4.58 19.75 14.10
C LYS A 129 4.61 21.09 13.36
N SER A 130 5.65 21.35 12.57
CA SER A 130 5.81 22.67 11.91
C SER A 130 5.11 22.79 10.57
N THR A 131 4.85 21.66 9.87
CA THR A 131 4.26 21.68 8.52
C THR A 131 2.85 21.10 8.47
N GLY A 132 2.44 20.30 9.45
CA GLY A 132 1.18 19.54 9.40
C GLY A 132 1.18 18.35 8.43
N LEU A 133 2.27 18.15 7.69
CA LEU A 133 2.42 16.99 6.80
C LEU A 133 2.63 15.71 7.59
N TYR A 134 2.22 14.58 7.02
CA TYR A 134 2.53 13.29 7.62
C TYR A 134 4.02 12.96 7.53
N GLN A 135 4.53 12.31 8.55
CA GLN A 135 5.90 11.79 8.56
C GLN A 135 6.01 10.58 7.63
N THR A 136 7.13 10.49 6.92
CA THR A 136 7.30 9.51 5.84
C THR A 136 7.77 8.15 6.32
N GLU A 137 8.47 8.11 7.45
CA GLU A 137 9.03 6.88 8.01
C GLU A 137 8.55 6.64 9.43
N VAL A 138 8.12 5.43 9.71
CA VAL A 138 7.76 4.94 11.02
C VAL A 138 8.76 3.84 11.40
N MET A 139 9.59 4.11 12.41
CA MET A 139 10.57 3.16 12.92
C MET A 139 10.12 2.61 14.27
N GLY A 140 9.61 1.39 14.28
CA GLY A 140 9.02 0.81 15.49
C GLY A 140 7.73 1.52 15.90
N THR A 141 7.42 1.53 17.19
CA THR A 141 6.15 2.07 17.70
C THR A 141 6.14 3.58 18.00
N LYS A 142 7.31 4.23 18.05
CA LYS A 142 7.41 5.64 18.51
C LYS A 142 8.54 6.45 17.88
N LYS A 143 9.18 5.97 16.82
CA LYS A 143 10.23 6.73 16.12
C LYS A 143 9.79 7.05 14.71
N TYR A 144 9.90 8.31 14.35
CA TYR A 144 9.46 8.84 13.06
C TYR A 144 10.61 9.58 12.37
N SER A 145 10.53 9.73 11.07
CA SER A 145 11.45 10.60 10.33
C SER A 145 11.41 12.03 10.87
N LYS A 146 12.56 12.69 10.93
CA LYS A 146 12.63 14.07 11.43
C LYS A 146 11.84 15.05 10.56
N GLN A 147 11.81 14.83 9.26
CA GLN A 147 11.11 15.67 8.30
C GLN A 147 10.40 14.84 7.23
N PRO A 148 9.22 15.29 6.75
CA PRO A 148 8.58 14.70 5.59
C PRO A 148 9.47 14.82 4.35
N ARG A 149 9.48 13.78 3.50
CA ARG A 149 10.19 13.78 2.22
C ARG A 149 9.20 13.99 1.08
N GLY A 150 9.50 14.94 0.18
CA GLY A 150 8.60 15.34 -0.89
C GLY A 150 8.14 14.20 -1.79
N CYS A 151 9.05 13.32 -2.24
CA CYS A 151 8.68 12.16 -3.07
C CYS A 151 7.72 11.21 -2.34
N SER A 152 7.99 10.90 -1.07
CA SER A 152 7.15 10.02 -0.26
C SER A 152 5.78 10.64 0.00
N MET A 153 5.71 11.95 0.26
CA MET A 153 4.45 12.65 0.42
C MET A 153 3.62 12.66 -0.87
N ALA A 154 4.26 12.85 -2.03
CA ALA A 154 3.56 12.80 -3.32
C ALA A 154 2.92 11.42 -3.57
N TYR A 155 3.64 10.33 -3.28
CA TYR A 155 3.13 8.96 -3.35
C TYR A 155 1.96 8.72 -2.38
N LEU A 156 2.14 9.10 -1.12
CA LEU A 156 1.11 8.98 -0.09
C LEU A 156 -0.19 9.68 -0.52
N ILE A 157 -0.10 10.95 -0.93
CA ILE A 157 -1.24 11.74 -1.38
C ILE A 157 -1.91 11.12 -2.61
N HIS A 158 -1.10 10.65 -3.57
CA HIS A 158 -1.61 10.00 -4.78
C HIS A 158 -2.49 8.77 -4.44
N TYR A 159 -1.99 7.85 -3.65
CA TYR A 159 -2.74 6.65 -3.29
C TYR A 159 -3.94 6.96 -2.39
N MET A 160 -3.73 7.82 -1.39
CA MET A 160 -4.78 8.22 -0.45
C MET A 160 -5.95 8.91 -1.13
N SER A 161 -5.73 9.63 -2.23
CA SER A 161 -6.77 10.31 -2.99
C SER A 161 -7.89 9.39 -3.48
N ARG A 162 -7.66 8.08 -3.53
CA ARG A 162 -8.63 7.10 -4.00
C ARG A 162 -9.56 6.58 -2.90
N PHE A 163 -9.06 6.43 -1.69
CA PHE A 163 -9.83 5.89 -0.56
C PHE A 163 -10.20 6.93 0.49
N ASN A 164 -9.47 8.06 0.56
CA ASN A 164 -9.81 9.20 1.41
C ASN A 164 -9.43 10.54 0.74
N PRO A 165 -10.26 11.01 -0.21
CA PRO A 165 -9.97 12.24 -0.97
C PRO A 165 -9.93 13.50 -0.11
N GLN A 166 -10.65 13.55 1.00
CA GLN A 166 -10.68 14.74 1.88
C GLN A 166 -9.32 14.92 2.58
N GLU A 167 -8.78 13.89 3.21
CA GLU A 167 -7.47 13.98 3.85
C GLU A 167 -6.35 14.13 2.82
N ALA A 168 -6.46 13.48 1.66
CA ALA A 168 -5.51 13.69 0.56
C ALA A 168 -5.47 15.14 0.10
N GLN A 169 -6.61 15.80 -0.04
CA GLN A 169 -6.70 17.23 -0.40
C GLN A 169 -6.09 18.14 0.67
N LYS A 170 -6.30 17.83 1.95
CA LYS A 170 -5.66 18.57 3.06
C LYS A 170 -4.13 18.44 2.98
N GLN A 171 -3.62 17.22 2.86
CA GLN A 171 -2.18 16.94 2.74
C GLN A 171 -1.58 17.55 1.47
N TRP A 172 -2.30 17.57 0.34
CA TRP A 172 -1.89 18.25 -0.88
C TRP A 172 -1.75 19.75 -0.70
N THR A 173 -2.68 20.39 0.01
CA THR A 173 -2.62 21.83 0.30
C THR A 173 -1.38 22.17 1.13
N LEU A 174 -1.10 21.37 2.17
CA LEU A 174 0.11 21.52 2.98
C LEU A 174 1.38 21.22 2.18
N PHE A 175 1.35 20.22 1.33
CA PHE A 175 2.49 19.86 0.46
C PHE A 175 2.87 21.01 -0.46
N LYS A 176 1.91 21.63 -1.15
CA LYS A 176 2.17 22.82 -1.99
C LYS A 176 2.77 23.98 -1.19
N LYS A 177 2.28 24.21 0.02
CA LYS A 177 2.76 25.30 0.88
C LYS A 177 4.21 25.11 1.37
N HIS A 178 4.63 23.87 1.61
CA HIS A 178 5.90 23.61 2.30
C HIS A 178 6.96 22.91 1.46
N MET A 179 6.60 22.35 0.28
CA MET A 179 7.49 21.54 -0.55
C MET A 179 7.63 22.07 -1.99
N MET A 180 6.79 23.02 -2.41
CA MET A 180 6.83 23.67 -3.72
C MET A 180 7.11 25.17 -3.58
#